data_e1febc521cb5cb7cdbd123a56618169a
#
_entry.id   e1febc521cb5cb7cdbd123a56618169a
#
_cell.length_a   1.000
_cell.length_b   1.000
_cell.length_c   1.000
_cell.angle_alpha   90.00
_cell.angle_beta   90.00
_cell.angle_gamma   90.00
#
_symmetry.space_group_name_H-M   'P 1'
#
loop_
_entity.id
_entity.type
_entity.pdbx_description
1 polymer ?
#
loop_
_entity_poly.entity_id
_entity_poly.type
_entity_poly.pdbx_seq_one_letter_code
_entity_poly.pdbx_strand_id
1 'polypeptide(L)'
;MGTALITGGSRGIGAQTVRAFAKKGWRTAFFYHASEAAAQALAAATGAFAIRCDVSDSQSVKQACAEALRVLSHIDVLINNAGIAQQKLFTDITDDDWQRMLGVNLSGAFYASREVLPGMISRRYGRIINVGSIWGQVGASCEVHYSAAKAGLIGLTKALAKEVAPSGVTVNCICPGVIETDMLGSFSPGDLAVLADETPVGRLGTPEDVAEAILWLADEKSAFITGQVVGVNGGFGE
;
A
#
# COMPACT_ATOMS: atom_id res chain seq x y z
N MET A 1 22.65 0.56 -3.37
CA MET A 1 21.67 -0.46 -2.96
C MET A 1 20.59 0.26 -2.18
N GLY A 2 19.37 0.27 -2.67
CA GLY A 2 18.27 1.05 -2.06
C GLY A 2 17.66 0.36 -0.85
N THR A 3 16.89 1.12 -0.07
CA THR A 3 16.16 0.65 1.12
C THR A 3 14.67 0.87 0.97
N ALA A 4 13.86 -0.12 1.34
CA ALA A 4 12.41 -0.05 1.21
C ALA A 4 11.70 -0.47 2.51
N LEU A 5 10.65 0.26 2.86
CA LEU A 5 9.73 -0.08 3.94
C LEU A 5 8.33 -0.30 3.36
N ILE A 6 7.74 -1.46 3.63
CA ILE A 6 6.41 -1.84 3.15
C ILE A 6 5.47 -2.06 4.33
N THR A 7 4.36 -1.36 4.40
CA THR A 7 3.33 -1.65 5.41
C THR A 7 2.40 -2.76 4.92
N GLY A 8 1.96 -3.66 5.82
CA GLY A 8 1.10 -4.79 5.45
C GLY A 8 1.81 -5.81 4.55
N GLY A 9 3.11 -6.06 4.78
CA GLY A 9 3.96 -6.87 3.91
C GLY A 9 3.82 -8.38 4.04
N SER A 10 2.99 -8.92 4.95
CA SER A 10 2.98 -10.36 5.23
C SER A 10 2.18 -11.22 4.25
N ARG A 11 1.30 -10.65 3.42
CA ARG A 11 0.44 -11.36 2.48
C ARG A 11 0.05 -10.51 1.27
N GLY A 12 -0.56 -11.13 0.26
CA GLY A 12 -1.13 -10.47 -0.93
C GLY A 12 -0.11 -9.57 -1.66
N ILE A 13 -0.57 -8.39 -2.06
CA ILE A 13 0.24 -7.38 -2.77
C ILE A 13 1.50 -7.01 -1.98
N GLY A 14 1.37 -6.82 -0.65
CA GLY A 14 2.49 -6.46 0.21
C GLY A 14 3.59 -7.52 0.22
N ALA A 15 3.25 -8.78 0.37
CA ALA A 15 4.23 -9.87 0.36
C ALA A 15 4.93 -10.00 -1.00
N GLN A 16 4.19 -9.86 -2.09
CA GLN A 16 4.77 -9.89 -3.43
C GLN A 16 5.67 -8.68 -3.67
N THR A 17 5.30 -7.50 -3.17
CA THR A 17 6.16 -6.31 -3.20
C THR A 17 7.47 -6.55 -2.43
N VAL A 18 7.41 -7.15 -1.22
CA VAL A 18 8.63 -7.52 -0.46
C VAL A 18 9.53 -8.45 -1.28
N ARG A 19 8.97 -9.50 -1.91
CA ARG A 19 9.73 -10.42 -2.79
C ARG A 19 10.37 -9.70 -3.97
N ALA A 20 9.62 -8.83 -4.62
CA ALA A 20 10.06 -8.10 -5.80
C ALA A 20 11.24 -7.15 -5.48
N PHE A 21 11.16 -6.40 -4.37
CA PHE A 21 12.25 -5.55 -3.91
C PHE A 21 13.49 -6.37 -3.49
N ALA A 22 13.30 -7.45 -2.73
CA ALA A 22 14.40 -8.34 -2.33
C ALA A 22 15.11 -8.97 -3.55
N LYS A 23 14.34 -9.44 -4.56
CA LYS A 23 14.87 -9.97 -5.81
C LYS A 23 15.72 -8.95 -6.59
N LYS A 24 15.38 -7.65 -6.48
CA LYS A 24 16.16 -6.55 -7.07
C LYS A 24 17.37 -6.15 -6.20
N GLY A 25 17.61 -6.84 -5.08
CA GLY A 25 18.73 -6.59 -4.18
C GLY A 25 18.51 -5.41 -3.21
N TRP A 26 17.30 -4.95 -3.02
CA TRP A 26 17.00 -3.90 -2.04
C TRP A 26 17.02 -4.45 -0.61
N ARG A 27 17.57 -3.68 0.32
CA ARG A 27 17.37 -3.97 1.74
C ARG A 27 15.96 -3.58 2.13
N THR A 28 15.19 -4.55 2.61
CA THR A 28 13.75 -4.39 2.80
C THR A 28 13.35 -4.66 4.25
N ALA A 29 12.52 -3.79 4.81
CA ALA A 29 11.77 -4.06 6.03
C ALA A 29 10.27 -4.00 5.72
N PHE A 30 9.47 -4.74 6.46
CA PHE A 30 8.02 -4.69 6.29
C PHE A 30 7.27 -4.83 7.61
N PHE A 31 6.13 -4.15 7.67
CA PHE A 31 5.23 -4.22 8.82
C PHE A 31 4.18 -5.31 8.62
N TYR A 32 3.89 -6.03 9.70
CA TYR A 32 2.77 -6.96 9.81
C TYR A 32 2.03 -6.74 11.13
N HIS A 33 0.74 -7.10 11.21
CA HIS A 33 -0.03 -6.95 12.45
C HIS A 33 -0.29 -8.31 13.11
N ALA A 34 -1.08 -9.19 12.47
CA ALA A 34 -1.54 -10.45 13.07
C ALA A 34 -0.88 -11.71 12.48
N SER A 35 -0.41 -11.65 11.23
CA SER A 35 0.07 -12.84 10.48
C SER A 35 1.55 -13.12 10.75
N GLU A 36 1.92 -13.44 11.99
CA GLU A 36 3.33 -13.59 12.41
C GLU A 36 4.03 -14.74 11.69
N ALA A 37 3.41 -15.92 11.62
CA ALA A 37 4.02 -17.08 10.94
C ALA A 37 4.31 -16.80 9.46
N ALA A 38 3.37 -16.16 8.75
CA ALA A 38 3.58 -15.77 7.35
C ALA A 38 4.67 -14.68 7.21
N ALA A 39 4.74 -13.75 8.15
CA ALA A 39 5.76 -12.71 8.16
C ALA A 39 7.16 -13.30 8.38
N GLN A 40 7.33 -14.21 9.33
CA GLN A 40 8.61 -14.88 9.58
C GLN A 40 9.04 -15.77 8.41
N ALA A 41 8.12 -16.51 7.82
CA ALA A 41 8.41 -17.31 6.62
C ALA A 41 8.87 -16.45 5.44
N LEU A 42 8.21 -15.30 5.22
CA LEU A 42 8.60 -14.35 4.18
C LEU A 42 9.99 -13.73 4.46
N ALA A 43 10.23 -13.33 5.70
CA ALA A 43 11.52 -12.78 6.13
C ALA A 43 12.66 -13.78 5.88
N ALA A 44 12.47 -15.05 6.28
CA ALA A 44 13.45 -16.11 6.05
C ALA A 44 13.71 -16.35 4.55
N ALA A 45 12.67 -16.30 3.71
CA ALA A 45 12.78 -16.55 2.27
C ALA A 45 13.42 -15.38 1.50
N THR A 46 13.37 -14.16 2.02
CA THR A 46 13.78 -12.94 1.29
C THR A 46 14.96 -12.21 1.93
N GLY A 47 15.29 -12.51 3.18
CA GLY A 47 16.25 -11.73 3.96
C GLY A 47 15.70 -10.37 4.42
N ALA A 48 14.40 -10.12 4.24
CA ALA A 48 13.74 -8.88 4.69
C ALA A 48 13.51 -8.91 6.21
N PHE A 49 13.39 -7.72 6.82
CA PHE A 49 13.12 -7.57 8.25
C PHE A 49 11.61 -7.45 8.52
N ALA A 50 11.04 -8.42 9.22
CA ALA A 50 9.64 -8.39 9.65
C ALA A 50 9.51 -7.64 10.99
N ILE A 51 8.67 -6.61 11.04
CA ILE A 51 8.44 -5.77 12.21
C ILE A 51 6.95 -5.76 12.53
N ARG A 52 6.57 -6.11 13.77
CA ARG A 52 5.16 -6.06 14.18
C ARG A 52 4.71 -4.62 14.37
N CYS A 53 3.58 -4.25 13.77
CA CYS A 53 3.04 -2.89 13.82
C CYS A 53 1.53 -2.90 13.57
N ASP A 54 0.78 -2.25 14.45
CA ASP A 54 -0.58 -1.82 14.15
C ASP A 54 -0.51 -0.44 13.51
N VAL A 55 -0.79 -0.36 12.20
CA VAL A 55 -0.70 0.91 11.47
C VAL A 55 -1.80 1.91 11.88
N SER A 56 -2.88 1.48 12.51
CA SER A 56 -3.93 2.36 13.01
C SER A 56 -3.54 3.10 14.30
N ASP A 57 -2.48 2.64 14.99
CA ASP A 57 -1.93 3.27 16.17
C ASP A 57 -0.66 4.07 15.84
N SER A 58 -0.74 5.38 15.99
CA SER A 58 0.34 6.32 15.73
C SER A 58 1.61 6.00 16.54
N GLN A 59 1.48 5.54 17.79
CA GLN A 59 2.62 5.21 18.63
C GLN A 59 3.29 3.91 18.20
N SER A 60 2.50 2.90 17.82
CA SER A 60 2.98 1.65 17.22
C SER A 60 3.78 1.94 15.93
N VAL A 61 3.24 2.80 15.05
CA VAL A 61 3.93 3.21 13.81
C VAL A 61 5.24 3.91 14.10
N LYS A 62 5.28 4.83 15.06
CA LYS A 62 6.50 5.55 15.46
C LYS A 62 7.59 4.59 15.93
N GLN A 63 7.25 3.63 16.78
CA GLN A 63 8.19 2.62 17.28
C GLN A 63 8.68 1.70 16.15
N ALA A 64 7.79 1.22 15.31
CA ALA A 64 8.12 0.35 14.18
C ALA A 64 8.99 1.07 13.12
N CYS A 65 8.73 2.35 12.84
CA CYS A 65 9.58 3.15 11.96
C CYS A 65 10.99 3.36 12.55
N ALA A 66 11.10 3.61 13.85
CA ALA A 66 12.39 3.71 14.52
C ALA A 66 13.19 2.38 14.43
N GLU A 67 12.51 1.23 14.58
CA GLU A 67 13.14 -0.08 14.39
C GLU A 67 13.56 -0.30 12.93
N ALA A 68 12.70 0.04 11.96
CA ALA A 68 13.03 -0.03 10.54
C ALA A 68 14.26 0.82 10.20
N LEU A 69 14.35 2.04 10.72
CA LEU A 69 15.52 2.91 10.55
C LEU A 69 16.78 2.32 11.18
N ARG A 70 16.69 1.65 12.32
CA ARG A 70 17.83 0.98 12.94
C ARG A 70 18.40 -0.14 12.08
N VAL A 71 17.55 -0.93 11.42
CA VAL A 71 18.00 -2.05 10.57
C VAL A 71 18.34 -1.64 9.15
N LEU A 72 17.70 -0.62 8.59
CA LEU A 72 17.93 -0.15 7.22
C LEU A 72 18.92 1.02 7.12
N SER A 73 19.16 1.75 8.22
CA SER A 73 19.91 3.03 8.32
C SER A 73 19.17 4.24 7.75
N HIS A 74 18.44 4.09 6.68
CA HIS A 74 17.57 5.08 6.05
C HIS A 74 16.45 4.39 5.27
N ILE A 75 15.46 5.14 4.84
CA ILE A 75 14.36 4.63 4.02
C ILE A 75 14.29 5.48 2.75
N ASP A 76 14.55 4.85 1.60
CA ASP A 76 14.47 5.49 0.28
C ASP A 76 13.07 5.40 -0.30
N VAL A 77 12.41 4.27 -0.07
CA VAL A 77 11.06 4.00 -0.58
C VAL A 77 10.15 3.58 0.56
N LEU A 78 9.01 4.25 0.72
CA LEU A 78 7.91 3.85 1.59
C LEU A 78 6.74 3.39 0.73
N ILE A 79 6.27 2.16 0.96
CA ILE A 79 5.05 1.63 0.35
C ILE A 79 3.97 1.51 1.42
N ASN A 80 2.97 2.37 1.36
CA ASN A 80 1.78 2.32 2.21
C ASN A 80 0.76 1.37 1.59
N ASN A 81 0.91 0.07 1.90
CA ASN A 81 0.06 -0.99 1.36
C ASN A 81 -0.90 -1.57 2.40
N ALA A 82 -0.67 -1.42 3.70
CA ALA A 82 -1.56 -1.93 4.73
C ALA A 82 -3.01 -1.48 4.49
N GLY A 83 -3.93 -2.42 4.53
CA GLY A 83 -5.34 -2.14 4.29
C GLY A 83 -6.24 -3.29 4.73
N ILE A 84 -7.49 -2.94 5.02
CA ILE A 84 -8.61 -3.84 5.30
C ILE A 84 -9.78 -3.47 4.39
N ALA A 85 -10.64 -4.42 4.08
CA ALA A 85 -11.91 -4.23 3.40
C ALA A 85 -13.04 -4.81 4.25
N GLN A 86 -14.23 -4.26 4.07
CA GLN A 86 -15.44 -4.76 4.71
C GLN A 86 -16.63 -4.39 3.82
N GLN A 87 -17.45 -5.39 3.49
CA GLN A 87 -18.73 -5.15 2.82
C GLN A 87 -19.84 -5.01 3.86
N LYS A 88 -20.55 -3.89 3.83
CA LYS A 88 -21.63 -3.58 4.77
C LYS A 88 -22.55 -2.53 4.19
N LEU A 89 -23.87 -2.67 4.37
CA LEU A 89 -24.83 -1.62 4.01
C LEU A 89 -24.51 -0.34 4.79
N PHE A 90 -24.69 0.81 4.17
CA PHE A 90 -24.34 2.11 4.77
C PHE A 90 -25.00 2.32 6.14
N THR A 91 -26.27 1.96 6.27
CA THR A 91 -27.04 2.10 7.53
C THR A 91 -26.53 1.19 8.65
N ASP A 92 -25.79 0.14 8.33
CA ASP A 92 -25.30 -0.85 9.28
C ASP A 92 -23.84 -0.60 9.68
N ILE A 93 -23.15 0.33 8.99
CA ILE A 93 -21.78 0.74 9.34
C ILE A 93 -21.82 1.43 10.70
N THR A 94 -21.13 0.84 11.68
CA THR A 94 -21.00 1.43 13.02
C THR A 94 -19.87 2.47 13.04
N ASP A 95 -19.87 3.32 14.08
CA ASP A 95 -18.77 4.28 14.29
C ASP A 95 -17.42 3.56 14.44
N ASP A 96 -17.38 2.39 15.08
CA ASP A 96 -16.18 1.57 15.22
C ASP A 96 -15.71 1.03 13.87
N ASP A 97 -16.61 0.54 13.00
CA ASP A 97 -16.27 0.11 11.64
C ASP A 97 -15.64 1.26 10.86
N TRP A 98 -16.26 2.44 10.95
CA TRP A 98 -15.80 3.66 10.29
C TRP A 98 -14.39 4.06 10.78
N GLN A 99 -14.20 4.18 12.10
CA GLN A 99 -12.93 4.57 12.69
C GLN A 99 -11.82 3.57 12.36
N ARG A 100 -12.11 2.27 12.43
CA ARG A 100 -11.16 1.22 12.08
C ARG A 100 -10.77 1.28 10.60
N MET A 101 -11.74 1.48 9.71
CA MET A 101 -11.50 1.58 8.27
C MET A 101 -10.61 2.77 7.93
N LEU A 102 -10.91 3.96 8.46
CA LEU A 102 -10.08 5.15 8.27
C LEU A 102 -8.72 5.00 8.97
N GLY A 103 -8.69 4.43 10.17
CA GLY A 103 -7.47 4.22 10.95
C GLY A 103 -6.43 3.43 10.17
N VAL A 104 -6.83 2.29 9.59
CA VAL A 104 -5.91 1.43 8.85
C VAL A 104 -5.61 1.96 7.45
N ASN A 105 -6.66 2.29 6.65
CA ASN A 105 -6.50 2.57 5.21
C ASN A 105 -6.02 3.99 4.89
N LEU A 106 -6.18 4.94 5.82
CA LEU A 106 -5.82 6.35 5.60
C LEU A 106 -4.84 6.86 6.65
N SER A 107 -5.21 6.79 7.95
CA SER A 107 -4.37 7.35 9.03
C SER A 107 -3.03 6.63 9.12
N GLY A 108 -2.99 5.31 8.91
CA GLY A 108 -1.75 4.52 8.90
C GLY A 108 -0.75 5.00 7.85
N ALA A 109 -1.22 5.32 6.65
CA ALA A 109 -0.37 5.88 5.60
C ALA A 109 0.16 7.28 5.96
N PHE A 110 -0.67 8.11 6.58
CA PHE A 110 -0.26 9.40 7.12
C PHE A 110 0.81 9.23 8.21
N TYR A 111 0.61 8.36 9.18
CA TYR A 111 1.55 8.14 10.28
C TYR A 111 2.91 7.67 9.76
N ALA A 112 2.93 6.63 8.90
CA ALA A 112 4.18 6.10 8.34
C ALA A 112 4.91 7.16 7.50
N SER A 113 4.19 7.88 6.65
CA SER A 113 4.77 8.95 5.82
C SER A 113 5.38 10.06 6.68
N ARG A 114 4.69 10.50 7.74
CA ARG A 114 5.18 11.52 8.66
C ARG A 114 6.48 11.12 9.36
N GLU A 115 6.61 9.85 9.75
CA GLU A 115 7.81 9.35 10.45
C GLU A 115 9.04 9.22 9.52
N VAL A 116 8.84 8.88 8.24
CA VAL A 116 9.98 8.68 7.32
C VAL A 116 10.38 9.95 6.55
N LEU A 117 9.44 10.85 6.34
CA LEU A 117 9.59 12.03 5.49
C LEU A 117 10.75 12.98 5.91
N PRO A 118 10.99 13.28 7.19
CA PRO A 118 12.12 14.14 7.59
C PRO A 118 13.47 13.61 7.09
N GLY A 119 13.68 12.31 7.13
CA GLY A 119 14.87 11.66 6.62
C GLY A 119 14.99 11.74 5.08
N MET A 120 13.88 11.58 4.36
CA MET A 120 13.84 11.72 2.91
C MET A 120 14.15 13.18 2.48
N ILE A 121 13.54 14.16 3.15
CA ILE A 121 13.77 15.60 2.89
C ILE A 121 15.25 15.95 3.13
N SER A 122 15.83 15.52 4.25
CA SER A 122 17.24 15.79 4.57
C SER A 122 18.21 15.25 3.52
N ARG A 123 17.91 14.07 2.95
CA ARG A 123 18.72 13.47 1.89
C ARG A 123 18.38 13.96 0.48
N ARG A 124 17.31 14.78 0.35
CA ARG A 124 16.76 15.24 -0.93
C ARG A 124 16.45 14.09 -1.89
N TYR A 125 16.01 12.98 -1.33
CA TYR A 125 15.63 11.77 -2.06
C TYR A 125 14.59 10.96 -1.28
N GLY A 126 13.53 10.58 -1.93
CA GLY A 126 12.51 9.68 -1.39
C GLY A 126 11.44 9.33 -2.40
N ARG A 127 10.80 8.19 -2.18
CA ARG A 127 9.64 7.71 -2.95
C ARG A 127 8.57 7.24 -1.97
N ILE A 128 7.41 7.85 -1.99
CA ILE A 128 6.24 7.40 -1.24
C ILE A 128 5.22 6.88 -2.24
N ILE A 129 4.84 5.61 -2.10
CA ILE A 129 3.88 4.95 -2.97
C ILE A 129 2.73 4.46 -2.12
N ASN A 130 1.55 5.03 -2.33
CA ASN A 130 0.33 4.66 -1.63
C ASN A 130 -0.44 3.63 -2.46
N VAL A 131 -0.89 2.54 -1.84
CA VAL A 131 -1.76 1.55 -2.48
C VAL A 131 -3.21 1.94 -2.21
N GLY A 132 -3.79 2.63 -3.19
CA GLY A 132 -5.18 3.03 -3.22
C GLY A 132 -6.12 1.88 -3.56
N SER A 133 -7.13 2.17 -4.37
CA SER A 133 -8.08 1.22 -4.98
C SER A 133 -8.84 1.93 -6.09
N ILE A 134 -9.32 1.18 -7.07
CA ILE A 134 -10.33 1.67 -8.01
C ILE A 134 -11.56 2.22 -7.28
N TRP A 135 -11.95 1.61 -6.16
CA TRP A 135 -13.07 2.09 -5.34
C TRP A 135 -12.82 3.44 -4.67
N GLY A 136 -11.58 3.89 -4.57
CA GLY A 136 -11.24 5.26 -4.17
C GLY A 136 -11.45 6.29 -5.29
N GLN A 137 -11.57 5.85 -6.54
CA GLN A 137 -11.79 6.69 -7.71
C GLN A 137 -13.27 6.78 -8.07
N VAL A 138 -13.95 5.63 -8.15
CA VAL A 138 -15.34 5.54 -8.65
C VAL A 138 -16.36 5.22 -7.55
N GLY A 139 -15.92 4.77 -6.38
CA GLY A 139 -16.79 4.30 -5.30
C GLY A 139 -17.30 2.87 -5.53
N ALA A 140 -17.78 2.22 -4.46
CA ALA A 140 -18.42 0.92 -4.52
C ALA A 140 -19.62 0.83 -3.58
N SER A 141 -20.69 0.20 -4.04
CA SER A 141 -21.84 -0.14 -3.20
C SER A 141 -21.40 -1.10 -2.09
N CYS A 142 -21.98 -0.94 -0.90
CA CYS A 142 -21.64 -1.70 0.31
C CYS A 142 -20.20 -1.54 0.82
N GLU A 143 -19.40 -0.65 0.23
CA GLU A 143 -18.01 -0.35 0.63
C GLU A 143 -17.77 1.15 0.83
N VAL A 144 -18.77 1.88 1.32
CA VAL A 144 -18.74 3.35 1.43
C VAL A 144 -17.57 3.85 2.27
N HIS A 145 -17.33 3.26 3.43
CA HIS A 145 -16.22 3.63 4.32
C HIS A 145 -14.84 3.27 3.74
N TYR A 146 -14.73 2.15 3.01
CA TYR A 146 -13.51 1.78 2.30
C TYR A 146 -13.23 2.75 1.14
N SER A 147 -14.25 3.04 0.32
CA SER A 147 -14.16 4.01 -0.78
C SER A 147 -13.76 5.39 -0.28
N ALA A 148 -14.37 5.85 0.83
CA ALA A 148 -14.04 7.13 1.46
C ALA A 148 -12.56 7.17 1.94
N ALA A 149 -12.09 6.10 2.60
CA ALA A 149 -10.69 6.02 3.06
C ALA A 149 -9.71 6.03 1.88
N LYS A 150 -9.99 5.28 0.81
CA LYS A 150 -9.13 5.22 -0.38
C LYS A 150 -9.16 6.51 -1.21
N ALA A 151 -10.31 7.19 -1.30
CA ALA A 151 -10.41 8.53 -1.88
C ALA A 151 -9.61 9.55 -1.05
N GLY A 152 -9.68 9.49 0.28
CA GLY A 152 -8.84 10.29 1.18
C GLY A 152 -7.35 10.07 0.95
N LEU A 153 -6.92 8.82 0.71
CA LEU A 153 -5.52 8.47 0.41
C LEU A 153 -5.06 9.07 -0.94
N ILE A 154 -5.94 9.12 -1.94
CA ILE A 154 -5.68 9.81 -3.20
C ILE A 154 -5.50 11.32 -2.95
N GLY A 155 -6.35 11.94 -2.13
CA GLY A 155 -6.24 13.34 -1.73
C GLY A 155 -4.92 13.62 -1.00
N LEU A 156 -4.56 12.79 -0.01
CA LEU A 156 -3.28 12.84 0.70
C LEU A 156 -2.10 12.78 -0.26
N THR A 157 -2.12 11.85 -1.23
CA THR A 157 -1.08 11.70 -2.24
C THR A 157 -0.85 13.00 -3.02
N LYS A 158 -1.92 13.58 -3.55
CA LYS A 158 -1.86 14.78 -4.38
C LYS A 158 -1.37 16.01 -3.60
N ALA A 159 -1.82 16.16 -2.36
CA ALA A 159 -1.42 17.27 -1.51
C ALA A 159 0.05 17.17 -1.08
N LEU A 160 0.44 16.00 -0.53
CA LEU A 160 1.80 15.76 -0.06
C LEU A 160 2.82 15.85 -1.20
N ALA A 161 2.48 15.34 -2.39
CA ALA A 161 3.35 15.45 -3.57
C ALA A 161 3.77 16.89 -3.87
N LYS A 162 2.83 17.83 -3.81
CA LYS A 162 3.11 19.26 -4.06
C LYS A 162 4.01 19.87 -2.99
N GLU A 163 3.83 19.46 -1.73
CA GLU A 163 4.57 19.97 -0.60
C GLU A 163 6.05 19.53 -0.62
N VAL A 164 6.29 18.24 -0.95
CA VAL A 164 7.63 17.64 -0.81
C VAL A 164 8.45 17.57 -2.10
N ALA A 165 7.83 17.83 -3.26
CA ALA A 165 8.52 17.81 -4.55
C ALA A 165 9.78 18.70 -4.59
N PRO A 166 9.80 19.94 -4.01
CA PRO A 166 11.01 20.76 -3.97
C PRO A 166 12.18 20.12 -3.21
N SER A 167 11.88 19.12 -2.37
CA SER A 167 12.87 18.37 -1.60
C SER A 167 13.33 17.08 -2.31
N GLY A 168 12.97 16.86 -3.58
CA GLY A 168 13.35 15.67 -4.34
C GLY A 168 12.60 14.40 -3.95
N VAL A 169 11.48 14.53 -3.23
CA VAL A 169 10.61 13.41 -2.84
C VAL A 169 9.41 13.33 -3.77
N THR A 170 9.11 12.14 -4.30
CA THR A 170 7.89 11.91 -5.07
C THR A 170 6.86 11.14 -4.26
N VAL A 171 5.58 11.47 -4.46
CA VAL A 171 4.45 10.77 -3.81
C VAL A 171 3.44 10.42 -4.88
N ASN A 172 3.16 9.12 -5.04
CA ASN A 172 2.21 8.63 -6.04
C ASN A 172 1.26 7.60 -5.42
N CYS A 173 0.13 7.38 -6.07
CA CYS A 173 -0.86 6.39 -5.68
C CYS A 173 -1.04 5.37 -6.79
N ILE A 174 -0.97 4.09 -6.47
CA ILE A 174 -1.40 2.99 -7.35
C ILE A 174 -2.81 2.60 -6.95
N CYS A 175 -3.71 2.50 -7.90
CA CYS A 175 -5.09 2.07 -7.71
C CYS A 175 -5.31 0.70 -8.38
N PRO A 176 -5.15 -0.41 -7.63
CA PRO A 176 -5.46 -1.73 -8.14
C PRO A 176 -6.96 -1.88 -8.44
N GLY A 177 -7.27 -2.66 -9.48
CA GLY A 177 -8.59 -3.22 -9.70
C GLY A 177 -8.84 -4.45 -8.82
N VAL A 178 -9.49 -5.47 -9.39
CA VAL A 178 -9.72 -6.74 -8.70
C VAL A 178 -8.46 -7.60 -8.78
N ILE A 179 -7.80 -7.82 -7.64
CA ILE A 179 -6.52 -8.55 -7.56
C ILE A 179 -6.71 -9.86 -6.78
N GLU A 180 -6.21 -10.96 -7.31
CA GLU A 180 -6.24 -12.29 -6.68
C GLU A 180 -5.44 -12.29 -5.37
N THR A 181 -6.14 -12.07 -4.27
CA THR A 181 -5.59 -12.05 -2.90
C THR A 181 -6.57 -12.68 -1.93
N ASP A 182 -6.14 -12.92 -0.69
CA ASP A 182 -7.01 -13.41 0.40
C ASP A 182 -8.24 -12.51 0.64
N MET A 183 -8.23 -11.26 0.18
CA MET A 183 -9.40 -10.36 0.25
C MET A 183 -10.58 -10.85 -0.58
N LEU A 184 -10.34 -11.66 -1.60
CA LEU A 184 -11.39 -12.27 -2.42
C LEU A 184 -11.92 -13.61 -1.85
N GLY A 185 -11.47 -14.01 -0.67
CA GLY A 185 -11.82 -15.32 -0.08
C GLY A 185 -13.31 -15.53 0.22
N SER A 186 -14.12 -14.46 0.21
CA SER A 186 -15.59 -14.53 0.36
C SER A 186 -16.32 -14.70 -0.98
N PHE A 187 -15.65 -14.53 -2.12
CA PHE A 187 -16.26 -14.66 -3.45
C PHE A 187 -16.27 -16.11 -3.91
N SER A 188 -17.37 -16.53 -4.52
CA SER A 188 -17.46 -17.84 -5.16
C SER A 188 -16.65 -17.88 -6.46
N PRO A 189 -16.26 -19.07 -6.96
CA PRO A 189 -15.61 -19.18 -8.28
C PRO A 189 -16.43 -18.55 -9.41
N GLY A 190 -17.76 -18.57 -9.31
CA GLY A 190 -18.66 -17.93 -10.28
C GLY A 190 -18.54 -16.41 -10.24
N ASP A 191 -18.51 -15.81 -9.05
CA ASP A 191 -18.34 -14.36 -8.89
C ASP A 191 -16.98 -13.90 -9.44
N LEU A 192 -15.91 -14.67 -9.18
CA LEU A 192 -14.57 -14.37 -9.69
C LEU A 192 -14.52 -14.44 -11.23
N ALA A 193 -15.25 -15.40 -11.84
CA ALA A 193 -15.34 -15.51 -13.29
C ALA A 193 -16.07 -14.28 -13.89
N VAL A 194 -17.14 -13.82 -13.25
CA VAL A 194 -17.85 -12.59 -13.67
C VAL A 194 -16.93 -11.37 -13.58
N LEU A 195 -16.22 -11.21 -12.48
CA LEU A 195 -15.27 -10.10 -12.30
C LEU A 195 -14.12 -10.13 -13.34
N ALA A 196 -13.66 -11.32 -13.71
CA ALA A 196 -12.66 -11.48 -14.76
C ALA A 196 -13.21 -11.10 -16.13
N ASP A 197 -14.45 -11.47 -16.45
CA ASP A 197 -15.14 -11.13 -17.71
C ASP A 197 -15.45 -9.61 -17.80
N GLU A 198 -15.79 -8.99 -16.68
CA GLU A 198 -16.00 -7.54 -16.58
C GLU A 198 -14.67 -6.74 -16.66
N THR A 199 -13.54 -7.39 -16.49
CA THR A 199 -12.23 -6.75 -16.65
C THR A 199 -11.81 -6.76 -18.11
N PRO A 200 -11.62 -5.61 -18.79
CA PRO A 200 -11.34 -5.56 -20.23
C PRO A 200 -10.14 -6.37 -20.69
N VAL A 201 -9.13 -6.58 -19.82
CA VAL A 201 -7.97 -7.47 -20.09
C VAL A 201 -8.36 -8.95 -20.07
N GLY A 202 -9.57 -9.31 -19.63
CA GLY A 202 -10.10 -10.69 -19.62
C GLY A 202 -9.57 -11.58 -18.50
N ARG A 203 -9.00 -10.99 -17.45
CA ARG A 203 -8.53 -11.70 -16.26
C ARG A 203 -8.54 -10.81 -15.02
N LEU A 204 -8.51 -11.41 -13.86
CA LEU A 204 -8.18 -10.70 -12.63
C LEU A 204 -6.69 -10.30 -12.64
N GLY A 205 -6.37 -9.23 -11.91
CA GLY A 205 -4.98 -8.86 -11.68
C GLY A 205 -4.31 -9.79 -10.66
N THR A 206 -3.00 -9.87 -10.73
CA THR A 206 -2.19 -10.61 -9.75
C THR A 206 -1.44 -9.64 -8.81
N PRO A 207 -1.02 -10.08 -7.62
CA PRO A 207 -0.12 -9.29 -6.78
C PRO A 207 1.16 -8.87 -7.51
N GLU A 208 1.63 -9.66 -8.46
CA GLU A 208 2.77 -9.35 -9.32
C GLU A 208 2.51 -8.13 -10.20
N ASP A 209 1.35 -8.04 -10.84
CA ASP A 209 0.98 -6.90 -11.70
C ASP A 209 1.12 -5.57 -10.91
N VAL A 210 0.68 -5.58 -9.63
CA VAL A 210 0.76 -4.41 -8.76
C VAL A 210 2.20 -4.15 -8.28
N ALA A 211 2.94 -5.20 -7.90
CA ALA A 211 4.31 -5.07 -7.41
C ALA A 211 5.27 -4.52 -8.47
N GLU A 212 5.12 -4.90 -9.74
CA GLU A 212 5.91 -4.36 -10.85
C GLU A 212 5.63 -2.87 -11.07
N ALA A 213 4.36 -2.44 -10.97
CA ALA A 213 4.01 -1.01 -11.04
C ALA A 213 4.60 -0.21 -9.85
N ILE A 214 4.62 -0.81 -8.64
CA ILE A 214 5.28 -0.21 -7.47
C ILE A 214 6.79 -0.06 -7.73
N LEU A 215 7.46 -1.10 -8.23
CA LEU A 215 8.89 -1.06 -8.58
C LEU A 215 9.20 0.03 -9.61
N TRP A 216 8.35 0.17 -10.63
CA TRP A 216 8.50 1.22 -11.63
C TRP A 216 8.44 2.62 -11.03
N LEU A 217 7.49 2.90 -10.13
CA LEU A 217 7.40 4.19 -9.43
C LEU A 217 8.55 4.40 -8.42
N ALA A 218 9.15 3.34 -7.91
CA ALA A 218 10.29 3.39 -7.00
C ALA A 218 11.62 3.66 -7.71
N ASP A 219 11.71 3.44 -9.01
CA ASP A 219 12.92 3.62 -9.81
C ASP A 219 13.32 5.11 -9.89
N GLU A 220 14.63 5.37 -9.93
CA GLU A 220 15.18 6.73 -10.09
C GLU A 220 14.73 7.37 -11.41
N LYS A 221 14.50 6.59 -12.46
CA LYS A 221 14.00 7.06 -13.76
C LYS A 221 12.59 7.65 -13.68
N SER A 222 11.83 7.31 -12.65
CA SER A 222 10.49 7.86 -12.38
C SER A 222 10.51 9.17 -11.58
N ALA A 223 11.65 9.84 -11.44
CA ALA A 223 11.83 11.05 -10.62
C ALA A 223 10.96 12.24 -11.05
N PHE A 224 10.44 12.26 -12.27
CA PHE A 224 9.55 13.33 -12.75
C PHE A 224 8.06 12.98 -12.61
N ILE A 225 7.74 11.82 -12.00
CA ILE A 225 6.38 11.34 -11.76
C ILE A 225 6.05 11.58 -10.28
N THR A 226 5.18 12.55 -10.01
CA THR A 226 4.69 12.84 -8.64
C THR A 226 3.25 13.34 -8.67
N GLY A 227 2.49 13.08 -7.60
CA GLY A 227 1.07 13.44 -7.47
C GLY A 227 0.13 12.61 -8.37
N GLN A 228 0.62 11.55 -8.99
CA GLN A 228 -0.15 10.76 -9.94
C GLN A 228 -0.96 9.66 -9.24
N VAL A 229 -2.10 9.36 -9.86
CA VAL A 229 -2.96 8.22 -9.51
C VAL A 229 -2.93 7.28 -10.71
N VAL A 230 -2.30 6.12 -10.53
CA VAL A 230 -2.04 5.17 -11.60
C VAL A 230 -2.92 3.94 -11.41
N GLY A 231 -3.84 3.70 -12.35
CA GLY A 231 -4.66 2.49 -12.38
C GLY A 231 -3.81 1.27 -12.74
N VAL A 232 -3.94 0.20 -11.93
CA VAL A 232 -3.43 -1.15 -12.24
C VAL A 232 -4.63 -2.07 -12.14
N ASN A 233 -5.58 -1.88 -13.06
CA ASN A 233 -6.95 -2.37 -12.96
C ASN A 233 -7.41 -3.17 -14.19
N GLY A 234 -6.57 -3.33 -15.21
CA GLY A 234 -6.93 -4.03 -16.45
C GLY A 234 -8.06 -3.37 -17.24
N GLY A 235 -8.33 -2.07 -17.01
CA GLY A 235 -9.46 -1.31 -17.57
C GLY A 235 -10.77 -1.46 -16.79
N PHE A 236 -10.76 -2.16 -15.66
CA PHE A 236 -11.94 -2.32 -14.81
C PHE A 236 -12.34 -0.99 -14.19
N GLY A 237 -13.62 -0.60 -14.34
CA GLY A 237 -14.18 0.60 -13.73
C GLY A 237 -13.76 1.95 -14.36
N GLU A 238 -13.25 1.91 -15.60
CA GLU A 238 -12.93 3.10 -16.39
C GLU A 238 -14.18 3.60 -17.16
#